data_1390bc786a103fc5e8a6e08c24391962
#
_entry.id   1390bc786a103fc5e8a6e08c24391962
#
_cell.length_a   1.000
_cell.length_b   1.000
_cell.length_c   1.000
_cell.angle_alpha   90.00
_cell.angle_beta   90.00
_cell.angle_gamma   90.00
#
_symmetry.space_group_name_H-M   'P 1'
#
loop_
_entity.id
_entity.type
_entity.pdbx_description
1 polymer ?
#
loop_
_entity_poly.entity_id
_entity_poly.type
_entity_poly.pdbx_seq_one_letter_code
_entity_poly.pdbx_strand_id
1 'polypeptide(L)'
;MRILFSSVPQHGHLLPLFPLARAFAGRGHDVAVLTAEGMRPVVEQQGLRLLPAGPMPEALFAEIARRIGADPAHDPRPDTVAEFFAGTRVDLSADEALEVTKGFAPELVVVEACDYVGPLVAAAAGVPVATLMFGPPMPPPFTEAMDAMAQGRHEQRGLAPADRRWVLDTWPSSMTAQGWRKPQGWSPLRPEAFRVPGEASEKLPVPGRPRVLVTFGTYFGEPAKLSPLLRGLSEEDADVVVTLGLSTNPEEFAVDGERVTFVGFTPLEDLLDGVDVVVTHGGAGTTSAALQKGVPLVVLPQGADQFFQAERVAAAGAGVALLPPAQTPEALVDAVRGVLADAGIKQNVTTIAAEIAAMPSADEVAAMLEEGR
;
A
#
# COMPACT_ATOMS: atom_id res chain seq x y z
N MET A 1 -15.26 13.20 -18.08
CA MET A 1 -13.97 13.83 -17.69
C MET A 1 -12.80 12.97 -18.13
N ARG A 2 -11.67 13.62 -18.29
CA ARG A 2 -10.36 12.96 -18.37
C ARG A 2 -9.70 13.01 -17.00
N ILE A 3 -9.52 11.86 -16.39
CA ILE A 3 -8.99 11.73 -15.01
C ILE A 3 -7.67 11.01 -15.08
N LEU A 4 -6.63 11.64 -14.55
CA LEU A 4 -5.30 11.09 -14.49
C LEU A 4 -5.02 10.56 -13.09
N PHE A 5 -4.73 9.28 -12.96
CA PHE A 5 -4.19 8.69 -11.75
C PHE A 5 -2.66 8.68 -11.84
N SER A 6 -1.97 9.14 -10.82
CA SER A 6 -0.50 9.15 -10.80
C SER A 6 0.03 8.45 -9.57
N SER A 7 1.07 7.63 -9.76
CA SER A 7 1.63 6.77 -8.71
C SER A 7 3.12 6.55 -8.87
N VAL A 8 3.79 6.36 -7.74
CA VAL A 8 5.10 5.72 -7.68
C VAL A 8 5.03 4.32 -8.30
N PRO A 9 6.02 3.89 -9.10
CA PRO A 9 5.96 2.62 -9.84
C PRO A 9 6.25 1.40 -8.94
N GLN A 10 5.45 1.26 -7.87
CA GLN A 10 5.50 0.14 -6.92
C GLN A 10 4.09 -0.37 -6.67
N HIS A 11 3.93 -1.68 -6.51
CA HIS A 11 2.62 -2.30 -6.28
C HIS A 11 1.92 -1.70 -5.05
N GLY A 12 2.64 -1.51 -3.93
CA GLY A 12 2.08 -0.95 -2.69
C GLY A 12 1.49 0.45 -2.85
N HIS A 13 1.98 1.25 -3.81
CA HIS A 13 1.51 2.60 -4.11
C HIS A 13 0.42 2.61 -5.19
N LEU A 14 0.56 1.79 -6.21
CA LEU A 14 -0.32 1.78 -7.37
C LEU A 14 -1.65 1.07 -7.12
N LEU A 15 -1.62 -0.13 -6.49
CA LEU A 15 -2.82 -0.95 -6.33
C LEU A 15 -3.95 -0.27 -5.56
N PRO A 16 -3.70 0.54 -4.51
CA PRO A 16 -4.77 1.26 -3.80
C PRO A 16 -5.55 2.27 -4.64
N LEU A 17 -5.01 2.73 -5.76
CA LEU A 17 -5.68 3.67 -6.66
C LEU A 17 -6.73 3.00 -7.57
N PHE A 18 -6.57 1.71 -7.86
CA PHE A 18 -7.40 1.02 -8.86
C PHE A 18 -8.90 0.95 -8.55
N PRO A 19 -9.34 0.77 -7.30
CA PRO A 19 -10.78 0.79 -7.00
C PRO A 19 -11.44 2.09 -7.46
N LEU A 20 -10.86 3.23 -7.13
CA LEU A 20 -11.38 4.54 -7.53
C LEU A 20 -11.23 4.78 -9.05
N ALA A 21 -10.12 4.33 -9.64
CA ALA A 21 -9.91 4.44 -11.10
C ALA A 21 -10.97 3.65 -11.88
N ARG A 22 -11.29 2.41 -11.42
CA ARG A 22 -12.37 1.61 -12.01
C ARG A 22 -13.75 2.22 -11.82
N ALA A 23 -14.02 2.81 -10.64
CA ALA A 23 -15.27 3.51 -10.39
C ALA A 23 -15.48 4.63 -11.38
N PHE A 24 -14.47 5.47 -11.63
CA PHE A 24 -14.56 6.52 -12.66
C PHE A 24 -14.73 5.96 -14.08
N ALA A 25 -13.95 4.92 -14.44
CA ALA A 25 -14.08 4.29 -15.75
C ALA A 25 -15.49 3.68 -15.96
N GLY A 26 -16.05 3.02 -14.94
CA GLY A 26 -17.41 2.48 -14.94
C GLY A 26 -18.51 3.54 -15.08
N ARG A 27 -18.23 4.77 -14.65
CA ARG A 27 -19.10 5.94 -14.79
C ARG A 27 -18.92 6.65 -16.16
N GLY A 28 -18.11 6.08 -17.06
CA GLY A 28 -17.92 6.59 -18.43
C GLY A 28 -16.90 7.71 -18.57
N HIS A 29 -15.99 7.87 -17.59
CA HIS A 29 -14.87 8.80 -17.70
C HIS A 29 -13.71 8.19 -18.49
N ASP A 30 -12.91 9.05 -19.16
CA ASP A 30 -11.64 8.66 -19.76
C ASP A 30 -10.57 8.67 -18.65
N VAL A 31 -10.08 7.49 -18.29
CA VAL A 31 -9.15 7.29 -17.18
C VAL A 31 -7.81 6.80 -17.70
N ALA A 32 -6.74 7.46 -17.28
CA ALA A 32 -5.38 7.03 -17.56
C ALA A 32 -4.54 6.98 -16.27
N VAL A 33 -3.51 6.14 -16.27
CA VAL A 33 -2.57 5.97 -15.16
C VAL A 33 -1.19 6.42 -15.60
N LEU A 34 -0.60 7.35 -14.87
CA LEU A 34 0.75 7.88 -15.05
C LEU A 34 1.70 7.17 -14.07
N THR A 35 2.57 6.33 -14.59
CA THR A 35 3.61 5.63 -13.82
C THR A 35 4.66 5.07 -14.80
N ALA A 36 5.69 4.35 -14.30
CA ALA A 36 6.73 3.80 -15.17
C ALA A 36 6.22 2.69 -16.11
N GLU A 37 6.86 2.55 -17.27
CA GLU A 37 6.52 1.57 -18.33
C GLU A 37 6.43 0.13 -17.78
N GLY A 38 7.32 -0.25 -16.84
CA GLY A 38 7.34 -1.60 -16.25
C GLY A 38 6.04 -1.97 -15.50
N MET A 39 5.18 -1.00 -15.17
CA MET A 39 3.87 -1.25 -14.54
C MET A 39 2.75 -1.51 -15.55
N ARG A 40 3.03 -1.50 -16.86
CA ARG A 40 2.04 -1.71 -17.93
C ARG A 40 1.18 -2.95 -17.73
N PRO A 41 1.74 -4.15 -17.47
CA PRO A 41 0.91 -5.35 -17.30
C PRO A 41 -0.13 -5.19 -16.18
N VAL A 42 0.26 -4.59 -15.06
CA VAL A 42 -0.60 -4.39 -13.88
C VAL A 42 -1.72 -3.38 -14.18
N VAL A 43 -1.42 -2.31 -14.93
CA VAL A 43 -2.40 -1.27 -15.30
C VAL A 43 -3.39 -1.83 -16.35
N GLU A 44 -2.88 -2.51 -17.38
CA GLU A 44 -3.70 -3.04 -18.47
C GLU A 44 -4.62 -4.19 -18.01
N GLN A 45 -4.20 -5.00 -17.04
CA GLN A 45 -5.06 -6.00 -16.38
C GLN A 45 -6.29 -5.38 -15.70
N GLN A 46 -6.24 -4.09 -15.35
CA GLN A 46 -7.40 -3.36 -14.82
C GLN A 46 -8.28 -2.74 -15.91
N GLY A 47 -7.97 -2.97 -17.20
CA GLY A 47 -8.67 -2.32 -18.32
C GLY A 47 -8.38 -0.83 -18.44
N LEU A 48 -7.27 -0.34 -17.84
CA LEU A 48 -6.90 1.07 -17.82
C LEU A 48 -5.76 1.37 -18.81
N ARG A 49 -5.72 2.62 -19.26
CA ARG A 49 -4.67 3.13 -20.15
C ARG A 49 -3.46 3.57 -19.35
N LEU A 50 -2.25 3.11 -19.72
CA LEU A 50 -1.00 3.64 -19.18
C LEU A 50 -0.50 4.83 -19.99
N LEU A 51 -0.08 5.89 -19.31
CA LEU A 51 0.78 6.97 -19.80
C LEU A 51 2.15 6.79 -19.12
N PRO A 52 3.15 6.24 -19.79
CA PRO A 52 4.41 5.89 -19.15
C PRO A 52 5.26 7.13 -18.90
N ALA A 53 5.82 7.24 -17.68
CA ALA A 53 6.82 8.25 -17.35
C ALA A 53 7.73 7.81 -16.20
N GLY A 54 9.01 8.06 -16.38
CA GLY A 54 10.05 7.81 -15.38
C GLY A 54 10.49 6.35 -15.28
N PRO A 55 11.55 6.12 -14.50
CA PRO A 55 12.16 4.80 -14.34
C PRO A 55 11.45 3.96 -13.28
N MET A 56 11.73 2.65 -13.29
CA MET A 56 11.36 1.71 -12.22
C MET A 56 12.20 1.94 -10.95
N PRO A 57 11.76 1.39 -9.79
CA PRO A 57 12.37 1.65 -8.48
C PRO A 57 13.87 1.37 -8.39
N GLU A 58 14.35 0.33 -9.08
CA GLU A 58 15.76 -0.05 -9.05
C GLU A 58 16.68 1.09 -9.51
N ALA A 59 16.27 1.81 -10.56
CA ALA A 59 17.01 2.97 -11.04
C ALA A 59 16.89 4.18 -10.10
N LEU A 60 15.74 4.33 -9.42
CA LEU A 60 15.56 5.37 -8.38
C LEU A 60 16.49 5.11 -7.19
N PHE A 61 16.53 3.89 -6.68
CA PHE A 61 17.42 3.52 -5.57
C PHE A 61 18.90 3.69 -5.94
N ALA A 62 19.29 3.27 -7.16
CA ALA A 62 20.66 3.46 -7.65
C ALA A 62 21.04 4.95 -7.72
N GLU A 63 20.14 5.79 -8.21
CA GLU A 63 20.41 7.24 -8.31
C GLU A 63 20.47 7.91 -6.93
N ILE A 64 19.64 7.51 -5.96
CA ILE A 64 19.71 8.03 -4.60
C ILE A 64 21.01 7.61 -3.91
N ALA A 65 21.40 6.34 -4.02
CA ALA A 65 22.67 5.87 -3.50
C ALA A 65 23.84 6.70 -4.09
N ARG A 66 23.77 7.06 -5.37
CA ARG A 66 24.76 7.92 -6.03
C ARG A 66 24.73 9.38 -5.50
N ARG A 67 23.53 9.95 -5.27
CA ARG A 67 23.37 11.36 -4.85
C ARG A 67 23.76 11.59 -3.40
N ILE A 68 23.26 10.76 -2.50
CA ILE A 68 23.33 10.97 -1.05
C ILE A 68 23.89 9.79 -0.26
N GLY A 69 24.22 8.67 -0.91
CA GLY A 69 24.78 7.49 -0.23
C GLY A 69 23.82 6.81 0.75
N ALA A 70 22.49 6.98 0.57
CA ALA A 70 21.46 6.47 1.48
C ALA A 70 20.56 5.44 0.80
N ASP A 71 19.93 4.60 1.64
CA ASP A 71 18.87 3.67 1.24
C ASP A 71 17.60 3.99 2.03
N PRO A 72 16.63 4.70 1.43
CA PRO A 72 15.40 5.12 2.12
C PRO A 72 14.49 3.95 2.52
N ALA A 73 14.67 2.75 1.96
CA ALA A 73 13.89 1.59 2.35
C ALA A 73 14.33 1.00 3.69
N HIS A 74 15.64 1.02 3.98
CA HIS A 74 16.23 0.46 5.19
C HIS A 74 16.58 1.52 6.24
N ASP A 75 16.80 2.78 5.84
CA ASP A 75 17.04 3.94 6.73
C ASP A 75 16.09 5.10 6.38
N PRO A 76 14.77 4.96 6.70
CA PRO A 76 13.77 5.96 6.36
C PRO A 76 13.85 7.18 7.28
N ARG A 77 14.65 8.18 6.90
CA ARG A 77 14.69 9.50 7.52
C ARG A 77 13.91 10.51 6.67
N PRO A 78 13.42 11.61 7.26
CA PRO A 78 12.66 12.61 6.52
C PRO A 78 13.37 13.13 5.27
N ASP A 79 14.67 13.38 5.34
CA ASP A 79 15.51 13.85 4.23
C ASP A 79 15.69 12.80 3.13
N THR A 80 15.94 11.52 3.50
CA THR A 80 16.14 10.44 2.55
C THR A 80 14.85 10.05 1.84
N VAL A 81 13.74 10.05 2.57
CA VAL A 81 12.39 9.79 2.02
C VAL A 81 11.96 10.92 1.10
N ALA A 82 12.22 12.18 1.46
CA ALA A 82 11.94 13.33 0.61
C ALA A 82 12.75 13.28 -0.69
N GLU A 83 14.06 12.92 -0.62
CA GLU A 83 14.89 12.78 -1.81
C GLU A 83 14.36 11.67 -2.73
N PHE A 84 13.84 10.56 -2.17
CA PHE A 84 13.27 9.49 -2.98
C PHE A 84 12.01 9.94 -3.73
N PHE A 85 11.00 10.43 -3.02
CA PHE A 85 9.68 10.68 -3.59
C PHE A 85 9.56 12.04 -4.28
N ALA A 86 10.07 13.10 -3.66
CA ALA A 86 9.90 14.47 -4.11
C ALA A 86 11.15 15.07 -4.81
N GLY A 87 12.31 14.46 -4.61
CA GLY A 87 13.57 14.82 -5.26
C GLY A 87 13.82 13.99 -6.51
N THR A 88 14.53 12.89 -6.34
CA THR A 88 15.05 12.04 -7.43
C THR A 88 13.94 11.55 -8.37
N ARG A 89 12.80 11.08 -7.84
CA ARG A 89 11.69 10.62 -8.69
C ARG A 89 11.12 11.75 -9.56
N VAL A 90 10.94 12.95 -8.99
CA VAL A 90 10.45 14.11 -9.76
C VAL A 90 11.47 14.49 -10.83
N ASP A 91 12.76 14.57 -10.49
CA ASP A 91 13.82 14.95 -11.42
C ASP A 91 13.91 13.99 -12.63
N LEU A 92 13.71 12.68 -12.41
CA LEU A 92 13.81 11.66 -13.47
C LEU A 92 12.51 11.42 -14.24
N SER A 93 11.38 11.97 -13.78
CA SER A 93 10.07 11.63 -14.38
C SER A 93 9.30 12.85 -14.89
N ALA A 94 9.54 14.04 -14.35
CA ALA A 94 8.66 15.20 -14.57
C ALA A 94 8.56 15.63 -16.04
N ASP A 95 9.66 15.71 -16.75
CA ASP A 95 9.66 16.21 -18.12
C ASP A 95 8.93 15.23 -19.07
N GLU A 96 9.15 13.92 -18.90
CA GLU A 96 8.42 12.90 -19.63
C GLU A 96 6.92 12.90 -19.25
N ALA A 97 6.60 13.01 -17.95
CA ALA A 97 5.23 13.08 -17.46
C ALA A 97 4.46 14.27 -18.05
N LEU A 98 5.07 15.45 -18.08
CA LEU A 98 4.50 16.63 -18.69
C LEU A 98 4.26 16.43 -20.19
N GLU A 99 5.16 15.77 -20.91
CA GLU A 99 5.01 15.53 -22.34
C GLU A 99 3.88 14.53 -22.66
N VAL A 100 3.88 13.36 -21.99
CA VAL A 100 2.88 12.32 -22.27
C VAL A 100 1.45 12.73 -21.84
N THR A 101 1.32 13.66 -20.89
CA THR A 101 0.01 14.13 -20.40
C THR A 101 -0.57 15.29 -21.20
N LYS A 102 0.20 15.99 -22.04
CA LYS A 102 -0.30 17.09 -22.90
C LYS A 102 -1.47 16.65 -23.78
N GLY A 103 -1.32 15.49 -24.44
CA GLY A 103 -2.36 14.97 -25.32
C GLY A 103 -3.58 14.40 -24.58
N PHE A 104 -3.40 14.01 -23.33
CA PHE A 104 -4.50 13.53 -22.49
C PHE A 104 -5.31 14.70 -21.90
N ALA A 105 -4.67 15.81 -21.58
CA ALA A 105 -5.28 17.03 -21.03
C ALA A 105 -6.22 16.75 -19.84
N PRO A 106 -5.72 16.29 -18.70
CA PRO A 106 -6.54 15.90 -17.56
C PRO A 106 -7.39 17.07 -17.04
N GLU A 107 -8.52 16.77 -16.43
CA GLU A 107 -9.43 17.71 -15.76
C GLU A 107 -9.41 17.53 -14.24
N LEU A 108 -8.91 16.38 -13.78
CA LEU A 108 -8.63 16.03 -12.39
C LEU A 108 -7.41 15.11 -12.36
N VAL A 109 -6.53 15.33 -11.38
CA VAL A 109 -5.42 14.41 -11.10
C VAL A 109 -5.65 13.77 -9.73
N VAL A 110 -5.65 12.45 -9.67
CA VAL A 110 -5.70 11.66 -8.44
C VAL A 110 -4.31 11.08 -8.21
N VAL A 111 -3.74 11.35 -7.04
CA VAL A 111 -2.39 10.91 -6.67
C VAL A 111 -2.44 10.08 -5.39
N GLU A 112 -1.51 9.17 -5.22
CA GLU A 112 -1.28 8.59 -3.90
C GLU A 112 -0.35 9.50 -3.06
N ALA A 113 -0.36 9.31 -1.75
CA ALA A 113 0.21 10.24 -0.78
C ALA A 113 1.72 10.55 -0.95
N CYS A 114 2.47 9.65 -1.60
CA CYS A 114 3.91 9.80 -1.85
C CYS A 114 4.23 10.21 -3.30
N ASP A 115 3.23 10.38 -4.16
CA ASP A 115 3.47 10.81 -5.54
C ASP A 115 3.54 12.33 -5.66
N TYR A 116 4.68 12.85 -6.09
CA TYR A 116 4.94 14.26 -6.32
C TYR A 116 5.07 14.62 -7.82
N VAL A 117 4.99 13.64 -8.71
CA VAL A 117 4.94 13.87 -10.16
C VAL A 117 3.55 14.32 -10.61
N GLY A 118 2.51 13.64 -10.12
CA GLY A 118 1.12 14.01 -10.44
C GLY A 118 0.74 15.43 -10.05
N PRO A 119 1.07 15.92 -8.85
CA PRO A 119 0.83 17.32 -8.47
C PRO A 119 1.53 18.32 -9.39
N LEU A 120 2.73 18.02 -9.88
CA LEU A 120 3.44 18.88 -10.83
C LEU A 120 2.73 18.90 -12.20
N VAL A 121 2.24 17.76 -12.68
CA VAL A 121 1.40 17.69 -13.90
C VAL A 121 0.10 18.48 -13.71
N ALA A 122 -0.56 18.35 -12.55
CA ALA A 122 -1.78 19.09 -12.24
C ALA A 122 -1.54 20.62 -12.21
N ALA A 123 -0.43 21.05 -11.62
CA ALA A 123 -0.02 22.47 -11.62
C ALA A 123 0.19 23.00 -13.03
N ALA A 124 0.87 22.25 -13.89
CA ALA A 124 1.09 22.63 -15.28
C ALA A 124 -0.21 22.66 -16.12
N ALA A 125 -1.17 21.79 -15.81
CA ALA A 125 -2.47 21.76 -16.45
C ALA A 125 -3.51 22.75 -15.85
N GLY A 126 -3.24 23.31 -14.68
CA GLY A 126 -4.15 24.21 -13.96
C GLY A 126 -5.40 23.50 -13.41
N VAL A 127 -5.27 22.23 -13.00
CA VAL A 127 -6.39 21.39 -12.55
C VAL A 127 -6.23 20.97 -11.09
N PRO A 128 -7.34 20.62 -10.39
CA PRO A 128 -7.27 20.21 -8.98
C PRO A 128 -6.66 18.81 -8.81
N VAL A 129 -6.20 18.54 -7.57
CA VAL A 129 -5.66 17.27 -7.13
C VAL A 129 -6.52 16.68 -6.02
N ALA A 130 -6.79 15.38 -6.12
CA ALA A 130 -7.25 14.54 -5.03
C ALA A 130 -6.09 13.62 -4.58
N THR A 131 -5.72 13.68 -3.30
CA THR A 131 -4.65 12.85 -2.73
C THR A 131 -5.27 11.65 -2.01
N LEU A 132 -4.91 10.44 -2.40
CA LEU A 132 -5.33 9.20 -1.76
C LEU A 132 -4.27 8.76 -0.74
N MET A 133 -4.67 8.69 0.52
CA MET A 133 -3.89 8.11 1.60
C MET A 133 -4.23 6.61 1.71
N PHE A 134 -3.20 5.76 1.69
CA PHE A 134 -3.37 4.29 1.63
C PHE A 134 -2.81 3.55 2.85
N GLY A 135 -2.56 4.27 3.95
CA GLY A 135 -2.08 3.77 5.22
C GLY A 135 -2.24 4.81 6.31
N PRO A 136 -1.69 4.59 7.52
CA PRO A 136 -1.74 5.56 8.60
C PRO A 136 -1.11 6.89 8.16
N PRO A 137 -1.63 8.03 8.66
CA PRO A 137 -1.05 9.32 8.37
C PRO A 137 0.44 9.36 8.71
N MET A 138 1.24 9.80 7.76
CA MET A 138 2.69 9.90 7.92
C MET A 138 3.03 11.01 8.94
N PRO A 139 4.05 10.82 9.81
CA PRO A 139 4.47 11.84 10.75
C PRO A 139 4.86 13.16 10.07
N PRO A 140 4.52 14.34 10.65
CA PRO A 140 4.77 15.64 10.04
C PRO A 140 6.20 15.88 9.52
N PRO A 141 7.29 15.47 10.21
CA PRO A 141 8.63 15.68 9.68
C PRO A 141 8.86 15.09 8.28
N PHE A 142 8.21 13.98 7.94
CA PHE A 142 8.33 13.35 6.62
C PHE A 142 7.54 14.12 5.56
N THR A 143 6.29 14.48 5.86
CA THR A 143 5.44 15.22 4.91
C THR A 143 5.97 16.61 4.68
N GLU A 144 6.45 17.30 5.72
CA GLU A 144 7.07 18.64 5.64
C GLU A 144 8.34 18.62 4.77
N ALA A 145 9.20 17.62 4.93
CA ALA A 145 10.43 17.49 4.13
C ALA A 145 10.10 17.22 2.66
N MET A 146 9.14 16.34 2.37
CA MET A 146 8.70 16.03 1.01
C MET A 146 8.03 17.25 0.35
N ASP A 147 7.15 17.96 1.05
CA ASP A 147 6.47 19.13 0.52
C ASP A 147 7.44 20.28 0.24
N ALA A 148 8.40 20.52 1.14
CA ALA A 148 9.45 21.53 0.93
C ALA A 148 10.31 21.21 -0.31
N MET A 149 10.69 19.94 -0.49
CA MET A 149 11.46 19.51 -1.65
C MET A 149 10.65 19.63 -2.95
N ALA A 150 9.37 19.22 -2.94
CA ALA A 150 8.48 19.35 -4.08
C ALA A 150 8.25 20.82 -4.47
N GLN A 151 8.09 21.70 -3.49
CA GLN A 151 7.98 23.15 -3.74
C GLN A 151 9.18 23.66 -4.53
N GLY A 152 10.40 23.29 -4.16
CA GLY A 152 11.61 23.67 -4.93
C GLY A 152 11.56 23.17 -6.38
N ARG A 153 10.96 21.98 -6.67
CA ARG A 153 10.81 21.44 -8.04
C ARG A 153 9.76 22.20 -8.85
N HIS A 154 8.69 22.67 -8.21
CA HIS A 154 7.70 23.55 -8.82
C HIS A 154 8.31 24.92 -9.18
N GLU A 155 9.02 25.54 -8.25
CA GLU A 155 9.66 26.86 -8.44
C GLU A 155 10.69 26.84 -9.58
N GLN A 156 11.51 25.78 -9.69
CA GLN A 156 12.48 25.59 -10.78
C GLN A 156 11.82 25.56 -12.18
N ARG A 157 10.52 25.19 -12.24
CA ARG A 157 9.73 25.13 -13.48
C ARG A 157 8.78 26.31 -13.65
N GLY A 158 8.82 27.30 -12.74
CA GLY A 158 7.92 28.45 -12.77
C GLY A 158 6.44 28.09 -12.53
N LEU A 159 6.18 26.98 -11.85
CA LEU A 159 4.83 26.48 -11.55
C LEU A 159 4.43 26.87 -10.11
N ALA A 160 3.20 27.39 -9.96
CA ALA A 160 2.57 27.45 -8.65
C ALA A 160 2.15 26.03 -8.20
N PRO A 161 2.09 25.75 -6.87
CA PRO A 161 1.55 24.49 -6.39
C PRO A 161 0.14 24.24 -6.89
N ALA A 162 -0.19 22.98 -7.20
CA ALA A 162 -1.55 22.60 -7.57
C ALA A 162 -2.55 22.77 -6.42
N ASP A 163 -3.81 22.99 -6.75
CA ASP A 163 -4.93 23.01 -5.80
C ASP A 163 -5.19 21.59 -5.27
N ARG A 164 -4.63 21.24 -4.11
CA ARG A 164 -4.90 19.99 -3.40
C ARG A 164 -6.24 20.09 -2.68
N ARG A 165 -7.32 19.80 -3.40
CA ARG A 165 -8.69 20.05 -2.96
C ARG A 165 -9.26 18.96 -2.06
N TRP A 166 -8.90 17.69 -2.30
CA TRP A 166 -9.42 16.55 -1.57
C TRP A 166 -8.30 15.67 -1.02
N VAL A 167 -8.53 15.14 0.18
CA VAL A 167 -7.72 14.11 0.82
C VAL A 167 -8.63 12.91 1.08
N LEU A 168 -8.44 11.85 0.30
CA LEU A 168 -9.20 10.61 0.39
C LEU A 168 -8.45 9.65 1.32
N ASP A 169 -9.06 9.28 2.43
CA ASP A 169 -8.39 8.52 3.48
C ASP A 169 -8.98 7.11 3.58
N THR A 170 -8.15 6.10 3.34
CA THR A 170 -8.56 4.69 3.45
C THR A 170 -8.30 4.12 4.83
N TRP A 171 -7.73 4.90 5.76
CA TRP A 171 -7.39 4.44 7.10
C TRP A 171 -8.55 4.67 8.07
N PRO A 172 -8.96 3.65 8.87
CA PRO A 172 -10.06 3.82 9.81
C PRO A 172 -9.70 4.82 10.91
N SER A 173 -10.63 5.72 11.23
CA SER A 173 -10.40 6.82 12.18
C SER A 173 -10.02 6.33 13.58
N SER A 174 -10.56 5.17 14.00
CA SER A 174 -10.24 4.52 15.28
C SER A 174 -8.78 4.11 15.42
N MET A 175 -8.06 3.95 14.31
CA MET A 175 -6.65 3.56 14.30
C MET A 175 -5.69 4.74 14.09
N THR A 176 -6.18 5.96 13.97
CA THR A 176 -5.31 7.14 13.82
C THR A 176 -4.54 7.45 15.11
N ALA A 177 -3.39 8.09 14.97
CA ALA A 177 -2.59 8.53 16.12
C ALA A 177 -3.34 9.58 16.94
N GLN A 178 -3.18 9.55 18.26
CA GLN A 178 -3.75 10.56 19.13
C GLN A 178 -3.23 11.96 18.73
N GLY A 179 -4.15 12.91 18.60
CA GLY A 179 -3.82 14.28 18.21
C GLY A 179 -3.74 14.53 16.70
N TRP A 180 -3.86 13.50 15.87
CA TRP A 180 -3.99 13.71 14.42
C TRP A 180 -5.27 14.48 14.11
N ARG A 181 -5.18 15.41 13.17
CA ARG A 181 -6.32 16.23 12.74
C ARG A 181 -6.58 16.01 11.26
N LYS A 182 -7.86 15.86 10.93
CA LYS A 182 -8.31 15.75 9.53
C LYS A 182 -7.90 17.01 8.75
N PRO A 183 -7.16 16.86 7.63
CA PRO A 183 -6.82 18.00 6.78
C PRO A 183 -8.06 18.58 6.11
N GLN A 184 -7.91 19.77 5.55
CA GLN A 184 -8.97 20.35 4.71
C GLN A 184 -9.27 19.45 3.52
N GLY A 185 -10.55 19.31 3.17
CA GLY A 185 -10.98 18.44 2.08
C GLY A 185 -10.92 16.94 2.39
N TRP A 186 -10.72 16.55 3.66
CA TRP A 186 -10.70 15.16 4.07
C TRP A 186 -12.04 14.46 3.84
N SER A 187 -11.99 13.28 3.26
CA SER A 187 -13.12 12.37 3.07
C SER A 187 -12.66 10.92 3.24
N PRO A 188 -13.42 10.08 3.96
CA PRO A 188 -13.11 8.66 4.01
C PRO A 188 -13.38 8.00 2.67
N LEU A 189 -12.57 6.98 2.35
CA LEU A 189 -12.76 6.10 1.21
C LEU A 189 -12.57 4.66 1.69
N ARG A 190 -13.58 3.82 1.50
CA ARG A 190 -13.46 2.41 1.83
C ARG A 190 -12.35 1.76 0.99
N PRO A 191 -11.30 1.22 1.63
CA PRO A 191 -10.27 0.50 0.91
C PRO A 191 -10.86 -0.77 0.28
N GLU A 192 -10.27 -1.23 -0.81
CA GLU A 192 -10.57 -2.53 -1.41
C GLU A 192 -9.28 -3.30 -1.62
N ALA A 193 -9.29 -4.59 -1.27
CA ALA A 193 -8.17 -5.47 -1.59
C ALA A 193 -8.00 -5.58 -3.11
N PHE A 194 -6.74 -5.70 -3.55
CA PHE A 194 -6.45 -5.85 -4.97
C PHE A 194 -7.06 -7.13 -5.53
N ARG A 195 -7.67 -7.01 -6.71
CA ARG A 195 -8.15 -8.13 -7.52
C ARG A 195 -7.96 -7.83 -9.02
N VAL A 196 -7.82 -8.88 -9.81
CA VAL A 196 -7.84 -8.78 -11.26
C VAL A 196 -9.29 -8.98 -11.74
N PRO A 197 -9.90 -8.04 -12.47
CA PRO A 197 -11.26 -8.18 -12.96
C PRO A 197 -11.41 -9.41 -13.87
N GLY A 198 -12.42 -10.24 -13.58
CA GLY A 198 -12.72 -11.42 -14.40
C GLY A 198 -11.87 -12.67 -14.12
N GLU A 199 -10.85 -12.58 -13.28
CA GLU A 199 -10.12 -13.76 -12.81
C GLU A 199 -10.81 -14.32 -11.55
N ALA A 200 -11.14 -15.62 -11.58
CA ALA A 200 -11.53 -16.36 -10.40
C ALA A 200 -10.28 -17.01 -9.83
N SER A 201 -9.92 -16.66 -8.59
CA SER A 201 -8.84 -17.37 -7.93
C SER A 201 -9.30 -18.72 -7.40
N GLU A 202 -8.35 -19.66 -7.35
CA GLU A 202 -8.57 -20.93 -6.71
C GLU A 202 -8.74 -20.73 -5.20
N LYS A 203 -9.93 -21.07 -4.69
CA LYS A 203 -10.18 -20.94 -3.25
C LYS A 203 -9.38 -21.98 -2.49
N LEU A 204 -8.75 -21.57 -1.42
CA LEU A 204 -8.12 -22.48 -0.49
C LEU A 204 -9.15 -23.45 0.09
N PRO A 205 -8.78 -24.71 0.35
CA PRO A 205 -9.67 -25.67 1.03
C PRO A 205 -10.19 -25.11 2.36
N VAL A 206 -11.39 -25.53 2.77
CA VAL A 206 -11.92 -25.17 4.10
C VAL A 206 -10.96 -25.69 5.17
N PRO A 207 -10.45 -24.83 6.08
CA PRO A 207 -9.46 -25.25 7.07
C PRO A 207 -10.08 -26.20 8.10
N GLY A 208 -9.35 -27.26 8.43
CA GLY A 208 -9.71 -28.17 9.53
C GLY A 208 -9.15 -27.73 10.89
N ARG A 209 -8.27 -26.69 10.87
CA ARG A 209 -7.53 -26.13 11.99
C ARG A 209 -7.47 -24.62 11.84
N PRO A 210 -7.00 -23.86 12.87
CA PRO A 210 -6.71 -22.45 12.69
C PRO A 210 -5.78 -22.21 11.49
N ARG A 211 -6.13 -21.26 10.62
CA ARG A 211 -5.31 -20.92 9.45
C ARG A 211 -4.50 -19.67 9.69
N VAL A 212 -3.20 -19.79 9.47
CA VAL A 212 -2.21 -18.71 9.55
C VAL A 212 -1.79 -18.33 8.14
N LEU A 213 -2.09 -17.10 7.69
CA LEU A 213 -1.57 -16.57 6.44
C LEU A 213 -0.26 -15.84 6.72
N VAL A 214 0.84 -16.23 6.06
CA VAL A 214 2.13 -15.58 6.14
C VAL A 214 2.40 -14.86 4.83
N THR A 215 2.56 -13.53 4.87
CA THR A 215 2.82 -12.71 3.68
C THR A 215 3.76 -11.55 3.99
N PHE A 216 4.88 -11.50 3.28
CA PHE A 216 5.87 -10.43 3.37
C PHE A 216 5.90 -9.53 2.12
N GLY A 217 4.80 -9.53 1.37
CA GLY A 217 4.62 -8.71 0.17
C GLY A 217 5.55 -9.14 -0.97
N THR A 218 5.81 -8.20 -1.87
CA THR A 218 6.59 -8.47 -3.10
C THR A 218 8.09 -8.21 -2.95
N TYR A 219 8.52 -7.55 -1.86
CA TYR A 219 9.89 -7.04 -1.70
C TYR A 219 10.65 -7.64 -0.50
N PHE A 220 9.99 -7.94 0.62
CA PHE A 220 10.64 -8.34 1.88
C PHE A 220 10.64 -9.85 2.16
N GLY A 221 10.32 -10.67 1.18
CA GLY A 221 10.13 -12.13 1.30
C GLY A 221 11.43 -12.95 1.23
N GLU A 222 12.55 -12.52 1.83
CA GLU A 222 13.83 -13.24 1.78
C GLU A 222 13.75 -14.63 2.43
N PRO A 223 14.00 -15.74 1.69
CA PRO A 223 13.89 -17.11 2.21
C PRO A 223 14.78 -17.35 3.44
N ALA A 224 15.98 -16.80 3.47
CA ALA A 224 16.91 -16.96 4.59
C ALA A 224 16.37 -16.41 5.92
N LYS A 225 15.59 -15.33 5.87
CA LYS A 225 14.97 -14.72 7.06
C LYS A 225 13.68 -15.43 7.46
N LEU A 226 12.89 -15.87 6.46
CA LEU A 226 11.57 -16.45 6.71
C LEU A 226 11.61 -17.94 7.07
N SER A 227 12.55 -18.72 6.53
CA SER A 227 12.60 -20.16 6.77
C SER A 227 12.66 -20.56 8.26
N PRO A 228 13.44 -19.89 9.14
CA PRO A 228 13.39 -20.20 10.58
C PRO A 228 12.01 -19.93 11.19
N LEU A 229 11.37 -18.83 10.83
CA LEU A 229 10.04 -18.44 11.31
C LEU A 229 8.97 -19.46 10.87
N LEU A 230 9.00 -19.86 9.61
CA LEU A 230 8.06 -20.84 9.05
C LEU A 230 8.23 -22.23 9.67
N ARG A 231 9.48 -22.65 9.99
CA ARG A 231 9.72 -23.90 10.71
C ARG A 231 9.05 -23.89 12.07
N GLY A 232 9.20 -22.81 12.85
CA GLY A 232 8.50 -22.68 14.13
C GLY A 232 6.99 -22.82 13.98
N LEU A 233 6.39 -22.14 12.98
CA LEU A 233 4.95 -22.24 12.73
C LEU A 233 4.51 -23.63 12.22
N SER A 234 5.35 -24.35 11.47
CA SER A 234 5.00 -25.69 10.94
C SER A 234 4.84 -26.76 12.01
N GLU A 235 5.40 -26.53 13.20
CA GLU A 235 5.26 -27.41 14.36
C GLU A 235 3.92 -27.22 15.10
N GLU A 236 3.21 -26.12 14.82
CA GLU A 236 1.94 -25.79 15.46
C GLU A 236 0.77 -26.60 14.88
N ASP A 237 -0.32 -26.70 15.64
CA ASP A 237 -1.58 -27.29 15.17
C ASP A 237 -2.41 -26.27 14.37
N ALA A 238 -1.82 -25.80 13.27
CA ALA A 238 -2.38 -24.80 12.37
C ALA A 238 -2.06 -25.13 10.91
N ASP A 239 -2.91 -24.70 9.99
CA ASP A 239 -2.66 -24.71 8.56
C ASP A 239 -1.96 -23.39 8.17
N VAL A 240 -0.70 -23.47 7.73
CA VAL A 240 0.11 -22.30 7.37
C VAL A 240 0.09 -22.09 5.87
N VAL A 241 -0.43 -20.98 5.40
CA VAL A 241 -0.41 -20.56 3.98
C VAL A 241 0.63 -19.47 3.81
N VAL A 242 1.58 -19.64 2.90
CA VAL A 242 2.67 -18.70 2.67
C VAL A 242 2.59 -18.16 1.26
N THR A 243 2.47 -16.83 1.13
CA THR A 243 2.57 -16.20 -0.21
C THR A 243 4.02 -16.04 -0.62
N LEU A 244 4.31 -16.44 -1.84
CA LEU A 244 5.61 -16.19 -2.45
C LEU A 244 5.66 -14.76 -3.03
N GLY A 245 6.83 -14.13 -2.90
CA GLY A 245 7.12 -12.90 -3.65
C GLY A 245 7.18 -13.16 -5.16
N LEU A 246 7.24 -12.09 -5.96
CA LEU A 246 7.22 -12.19 -7.43
C LEU A 246 8.37 -13.01 -8.05
N SER A 247 9.48 -13.18 -7.32
CA SER A 247 10.70 -13.87 -7.80
C SER A 247 11.18 -15.02 -6.91
N THR A 248 10.35 -15.50 -5.97
CA THR A 248 10.74 -16.50 -4.97
C THR A 248 10.14 -17.85 -5.29
N ASN A 249 10.90 -18.93 -5.17
CA ASN A 249 10.44 -20.31 -5.36
C ASN A 249 10.23 -21.02 -4.00
N PRO A 250 9.24 -21.93 -3.87
CA PRO A 250 9.03 -22.70 -2.66
C PRO A 250 10.27 -23.48 -2.18
N GLU A 251 11.06 -23.99 -3.15
CA GLU A 251 12.27 -24.77 -2.90
C GLU A 251 13.39 -24.01 -2.18
N GLU A 252 13.33 -22.66 -2.22
CA GLU A 252 14.29 -21.79 -1.52
C GLU A 252 14.06 -21.74 -0.02
N PHE A 253 12.84 -22.16 0.43
CA PHE A 253 12.50 -22.23 1.84
C PHE A 253 12.85 -23.62 2.38
N ALA A 254 13.72 -23.67 3.39
CA ALA A 254 14.07 -24.91 4.08
C ALA A 254 12.98 -25.29 5.11
N VAL A 255 11.77 -25.56 4.61
CA VAL A 255 10.61 -25.93 5.43
C VAL A 255 10.00 -27.19 4.85
N ASP A 256 10.07 -28.29 5.62
CA ASP A 256 9.38 -29.53 5.33
C ASP A 256 8.13 -29.59 6.22
N GLY A 257 6.96 -29.76 5.63
CA GLY A 257 5.76 -29.92 6.43
C GLY A 257 4.50 -30.07 5.61
N GLU A 258 3.70 -31.09 5.94
CA GLU A 258 2.36 -31.32 5.39
C GLU A 258 1.40 -30.16 5.69
N ARG A 259 1.78 -29.24 6.60
CA ARG A 259 0.94 -28.14 7.09
C ARG A 259 1.29 -26.78 6.48
N VAL A 260 2.36 -26.70 5.68
CA VAL A 260 2.78 -25.46 5.02
C VAL A 260 2.46 -25.55 3.53
N THR A 261 1.60 -24.65 3.08
CA THR A 261 1.22 -24.54 1.67
C THR A 261 1.77 -23.24 1.10
N PHE A 262 2.62 -23.32 0.09
CA PHE A 262 3.08 -22.14 -0.64
C PHE A 262 2.12 -21.83 -1.79
N VAL A 263 1.76 -20.56 -1.91
CA VAL A 263 0.91 -20.05 -3.00
C VAL A 263 1.66 -18.95 -3.75
N GLY A 264 1.50 -18.93 -5.06
CA GLY A 264 2.03 -17.86 -5.90
C GLY A 264 1.37 -16.51 -5.62
N PHE A 265 1.63 -15.52 -6.47
CA PHE A 265 0.95 -14.23 -6.36
C PHE A 265 -0.57 -14.43 -6.55
N THR A 266 -1.30 -14.29 -5.47
CA THR A 266 -2.75 -14.47 -5.42
C THR A 266 -3.36 -13.24 -4.75
N PRO A 267 -4.49 -12.72 -5.26
CA PRO A 267 -5.20 -11.60 -4.62
C PRO A 267 -5.51 -11.89 -3.14
N LEU A 268 -5.18 -10.94 -2.26
CA LEU A 268 -5.37 -11.11 -0.82
C LEU A 268 -6.84 -11.30 -0.43
N GLU A 269 -7.77 -10.75 -1.19
CA GLU A 269 -9.21 -10.93 -0.93
C GLU A 269 -9.59 -12.41 -0.89
N ASP A 270 -9.00 -13.19 -1.78
CA ASP A 270 -9.30 -14.63 -1.91
C ASP A 270 -8.55 -15.47 -0.87
N LEU A 271 -7.33 -15.04 -0.51
CA LEU A 271 -6.51 -15.73 0.48
C LEU A 271 -7.00 -15.54 1.92
N LEU A 272 -7.67 -14.42 2.21
CA LEU A 272 -8.10 -14.08 3.57
C LEU A 272 -9.37 -14.81 4.01
N ASP A 273 -10.10 -15.48 3.11
CA ASP A 273 -11.28 -16.25 3.46
C ASP A 273 -10.90 -17.48 4.32
N GLY A 274 -11.42 -17.52 5.55
CA GLY A 274 -11.12 -18.56 6.52
C GLY A 274 -9.75 -18.48 7.18
N VAL A 275 -9.09 -17.33 7.10
CA VAL A 275 -7.85 -17.03 7.85
C VAL A 275 -8.20 -16.53 9.25
N ASP A 276 -7.51 -17.06 10.27
CA ASP A 276 -7.68 -16.70 11.66
C ASP A 276 -6.65 -15.67 12.14
N VAL A 277 -5.47 -15.63 11.52
CA VAL A 277 -4.42 -14.63 11.79
C VAL A 277 -3.53 -14.41 10.58
N VAL A 278 -3.12 -13.16 10.35
CA VAL A 278 -2.14 -12.78 9.32
C VAL A 278 -0.82 -12.45 9.97
N VAL A 279 0.25 -13.13 9.56
CA VAL A 279 1.65 -12.79 9.87
C VAL A 279 2.20 -12.01 8.68
N THR A 280 2.64 -10.77 8.93
CA THR A 280 3.04 -9.87 7.84
C THR A 280 4.18 -8.93 8.25
N HIS A 281 4.89 -8.39 7.26
CA HIS A 281 5.82 -7.28 7.46
C HIS A 281 5.11 -5.96 7.80
N GLY A 282 3.80 -5.85 7.60
CA GLY A 282 3.04 -4.62 7.85
C GLY A 282 2.90 -3.71 6.63
N GLY A 283 2.94 -4.25 5.41
CA GLY A 283 2.64 -3.46 4.22
C GLY A 283 1.18 -2.97 4.23
N ALA A 284 0.95 -1.72 3.82
CA ALA A 284 -0.34 -1.05 3.91
C ALA A 284 -1.51 -1.84 3.28
N GLY A 285 -1.30 -2.41 2.08
CA GLY A 285 -2.33 -3.21 1.40
C GLY A 285 -2.72 -4.48 2.17
N THR A 286 -1.74 -5.20 2.72
CA THR A 286 -2.00 -6.41 3.52
C THR A 286 -2.68 -6.07 4.84
N THR A 287 -2.19 -5.05 5.53
CA THR A 287 -2.79 -4.58 6.80
C THR A 287 -4.24 -4.18 6.59
N SER A 288 -4.51 -3.36 5.58
CA SER A 288 -5.87 -2.92 5.24
C SER A 288 -6.79 -4.08 4.87
N ALA A 289 -6.33 -5.02 4.04
CA ALA A 289 -7.12 -6.18 3.63
C ALA A 289 -7.47 -7.10 4.82
N ALA A 290 -6.52 -7.36 5.71
CA ALA A 290 -6.76 -8.14 6.93
C ALA A 290 -7.80 -7.45 7.85
N LEU A 291 -7.64 -6.14 8.06
CA LEU A 291 -8.58 -5.35 8.89
C LEU A 291 -9.99 -5.31 8.30
N GLN A 292 -10.14 -5.22 6.98
CA GLN A 292 -11.44 -5.30 6.29
C GLN A 292 -12.16 -6.63 6.56
N LYS A 293 -11.41 -7.72 6.59
CA LYS A 293 -11.94 -9.07 6.85
C LYS A 293 -12.11 -9.37 8.36
N GLY A 294 -11.73 -8.44 9.23
CA GLY A 294 -11.74 -8.65 10.67
C GLY A 294 -10.73 -9.71 11.13
N VAL A 295 -9.63 -9.86 10.40
CA VAL A 295 -8.56 -10.81 10.70
C VAL A 295 -7.45 -10.10 11.47
N PRO A 296 -7.07 -10.58 12.67
CA PRO A 296 -6.01 -10.00 13.47
C PRO A 296 -4.62 -10.22 12.85
N LEU A 297 -3.66 -9.37 13.26
CA LEU A 297 -2.32 -9.36 12.70
C LEU A 297 -1.22 -9.64 13.72
N VAL A 298 -0.17 -10.33 13.27
CA VAL A 298 1.15 -10.34 13.88
C VAL A 298 2.09 -9.63 12.91
N VAL A 299 2.60 -8.45 13.30
CA VAL A 299 3.37 -7.59 12.40
C VAL A 299 4.86 -7.65 12.75
N LEU A 300 5.69 -8.01 11.76
CA LEU A 300 7.15 -8.09 11.85
C LEU A 300 7.76 -7.04 10.88
N PRO A 301 7.84 -5.75 11.26
CA PRO A 301 8.30 -4.71 10.33
C PRO A 301 9.76 -4.91 9.95
N GLN A 302 10.08 -4.67 8.67
CA GLN A 302 11.41 -4.84 8.07
C GLN A 302 12.01 -3.49 7.61
N GLY A 303 11.18 -2.50 7.28
CA GLY A 303 11.62 -1.21 6.78
C GLY A 303 10.46 -0.30 6.38
N ALA A 304 10.75 0.77 5.69
CA ALA A 304 9.79 1.75 5.15
C ALA A 304 8.78 2.26 6.22
N ASP A 305 7.48 2.33 5.85
CA ASP A 305 6.37 2.74 6.73
C ASP A 305 5.88 1.64 7.69
N GLN A 306 6.44 0.43 7.59
CA GLN A 306 5.94 -0.76 8.29
C GLN A 306 5.99 -0.62 9.82
N PHE A 307 6.93 0.15 10.35
CA PHE A 307 7.01 0.45 11.78
C PHE A 307 5.81 1.29 12.25
N PHE A 308 5.36 2.24 11.44
CA PHE A 308 4.14 3.02 11.73
C PHE A 308 2.89 2.14 11.66
N GLN A 309 2.81 1.25 10.67
CA GLN A 309 1.74 0.26 10.55
C GLN A 309 1.68 -0.63 11.79
N ALA A 310 2.83 -1.21 12.20
CA ALA A 310 2.96 -2.08 13.37
C ALA A 310 2.51 -1.37 14.65
N GLU A 311 2.94 -0.12 14.84
CA GLU A 311 2.55 0.70 15.99
C GLU A 311 1.02 0.91 16.04
N ARG A 312 0.40 1.22 14.90
CA ARG A 312 -1.05 1.48 14.85
C ARG A 312 -1.86 0.22 15.07
N VAL A 313 -1.44 -0.91 14.50
CA VAL A 313 -2.08 -2.23 14.73
C VAL A 313 -2.04 -2.59 16.22
N ALA A 314 -0.89 -2.47 16.86
CA ALA A 314 -0.73 -2.76 18.29
C ALA A 314 -1.54 -1.78 19.16
N ALA A 315 -1.47 -0.48 18.89
CA ALA A 315 -2.20 0.55 19.66
C ALA A 315 -3.73 0.40 19.57
N ALA A 316 -4.25 -0.07 18.44
CA ALA A 316 -5.67 -0.35 18.26
C ALA A 316 -6.11 -1.69 18.86
N GLY A 317 -5.17 -2.50 19.40
CA GLY A 317 -5.45 -3.86 19.84
C GLY A 317 -5.95 -4.77 18.72
N ALA A 318 -5.54 -4.50 17.48
CA ALA A 318 -5.91 -5.28 16.29
C ALA A 318 -4.91 -6.43 16.03
N GLY A 319 -3.93 -6.59 16.89
CA GLY A 319 -2.88 -7.57 16.81
C GLY A 319 -1.68 -7.18 17.64
N VAL A 320 -0.53 -7.78 17.34
CA VAL A 320 0.73 -7.53 18.03
C VAL A 320 1.85 -7.18 17.06
N ALA A 321 2.84 -6.43 17.53
CA ALA A 321 4.04 -6.08 16.78
C ALA A 321 5.26 -6.75 17.39
N LEU A 322 6.02 -7.46 16.58
CA LEU A 322 7.32 -8.00 16.95
C LEU A 322 8.40 -7.14 16.31
N LEU A 323 8.97 -6.24 17.10
CA LEU A 323 10.03 -5.33 16.63
C LEU A 323 11.40 -6.03 16.71
N PRO A 324 12.37 -5.71 15.84
CA PRO A 324 13.75 -6.16 16.03
C PRO A 324 14.31 -5.72 17.40
N PRO A 325 15.08 -6.56 18.11
CA PRO A 325 15.55 -7.90 17.74
C PRO A 325 14.61 -9.05 18.13
N ALA A 326 13.37 -8.79 18.56
CA ALA A 326 12.46 -9.81 19.08
C ALA A 326 11.78 -10.66 17.98
N GLN A 327 12.20 -10.56 16.72
CA GLN A 327 11.67 -11.33 15.60
C GLN A 327 12.30 -12.74 15.55
N THR A 328 12.04 -13.56 16.56
CA THR A 328 12.55 -14.94 16.66
C THR A 328 11.42 -15.95 16.36
N PRO A 329 11.75 -17.19 15.97
CA PRO A 329 10.76 -18.25 15.77
C PRO A 329 9.86 -18.47 17.00
N GLU A 330 10.43 -18.51 18.19
CA GLU A 330 9.71 -18.71 19.45
C GLU A 330 8.74 -17.55 19.73
N ALA A 331 9.24 -16.31 19.59
CA ALA A 331 8.40 -15.12 19.80
C ALA A 331 7.25 -15.04 18.79
N LEU A 332 7.47 -15.45 17.53
CA LEU A 332 6.42 -15.51 16.53
C LEU A 332 5.35 -16.55 16.89
N VAL A 333 5.76 -17.75 17.27
CA VAL A 333 4.84 -18.83 17.69
C VAL A 333 4.00 -18.37 18.89
N ASP A 334 4.63 -17.80 19.91
CA ASP A 334 3.93 -17.29 21.09
C ASP A 334 2.96 -16.14 20.74
N ALA A 335 3.35 -15.25 19.85
CA ALA A 335 2.49 -14.17 19.37
C ALA A 335 1.28 -14.70 18.61
N VAL A 336 1.46 -15.65 17.70
CA VAL A 336 0.36 -16.27 16.94
C VAL A 336 -0.61 -16.99 17.89
N ARG A 337 -0.10 -17.80 18.83
CA ARG A 337 -0.93 -18.46 19.86
C ARG A 337 -1.70 -17.45 20.69
N GLY A 338 -1.03 -16.39 21.14
CA GLY A 338 -1.63 -15.32 21.92
C GLY A 338 -2.78 -14.63 21.17
N VAL A 339 -2.56 -14.24 19.93
CA VAL A 339 -3.56 -13.59 19.09
C VAL A 339 -4.76 -14.51 18.82
N LEU A 340 -4.51 -15.81 18.54
CA LEU A 340 -5.58 -16.78 18.31
C LEU A 340 -6.44 -16.99 19.55
N ALA A 341 -5.87 -16.89 20.76
CA ALA A 341 -6.57 -17.09 22.03
C ALA A 341 -7.26 -15.82 22.56
N ASP A 342 -6.87 -14.64 22.11
CA ASP A 342 -7.35 -13.35 22.65
C ASP A 342 -8.68 -12.92 22.06
N ALA A 343 -9.75 -13.03 22.88
CA ALA A 343 -11.08 -12.58 22.51
C ALA A 343 -11.18 -11.05 22.36
N GLY A 344 -10.34 -10.29 23.07
CA GLY A 344 -10.29 -8.82 22.96
C GLY A 344 -9.78 -8.36 21.60
N ILE A 345 -8.70 -8.97 21.11
CA ILE A 345 -8.16 -8.70 19.78
C ILE A 345 -9.23 -9.03 18.71
N LYS A 346 -9.89 -10.18 18.81
CA LYS A 346 -10.97 -10.58 17.88
C LYS A 346 -12.12 -9.58 17.86
N GLN A 347 -12.52 -9.08 19.03
CA GLN A 347 -13.57 -8.06 19.14
C GLN A 347 -13.12 -6.74 18.51
N ASN A 348 -11.87 -6.31 18.74
CA ASN A 348 -11.35 -5.06 18.20
C ASN A 348 -11.29 -5.10 16.66
N VAL A 349 -10.74 -6.16 16.05
CA VAL A 349 -10.69 -6.26 14.58
C VAL A 349 -12.08 -6.35 13.96
N THR A 350 -13.04 -6.99 14.64
CA THR A 350 -14.45 -7.00 14.20
C THR A 350 -15.04 -5.58 14.20
N THR A 351 -14.75 -4.79 15.22
CA THR A 351 -15.21 -3.39 15.32
C THR A 351 -14.57 -2.52 14.23
N ILE A 352 -13.26 -2.70 13.99
CA ILE A 352 -12.54 -2.00 12.92
C ILE A 352 -13.09 -2.38 11.53
N ALA A 353 -13.35 -3.67 11.29
CA ALA A 353 -13.96 -4.13 10.04
C ALA A 353 -15.33 -3.49 9.80
N ALA A 354 -16.15 -3.38 10.83
CA ALA A 354 -17.45 -2.71 10.74
C ALA A 354 -17.30 -1.21 10.44
N GLU A 355 -16.31 -0.52 11.03
CA GLU A 355 -16.00 0.88 10.70
C GLU A 355 -15.60 1.02 9.23
N ILE A 356 -14.69 0.16 8.74
CA ILE A 356 -14.25 0.16 7.34
C ILE A 356 -15.44 -0.09 6.40
N ALA A 357 -16.30 -1.06 6.71
CA ALA A 357 -17.46 -1.37 5.90
C ALA A 357 -18.47 -0.20 5.79
N ALA A 358 -18.51 0.67 6.79
CA ALA A 358 -19.33 1.87 6.81
C ALA A 358 -18.73 3.07 6.05
N MET A 359 -17.48 2.99 5.60
CA MET A 359 -16.87 4.03 4.78
C MET A 359 -17.50 4.08 3.38
N PRO A 360 -17.57 5.28 2.76
CA PRO A 360 -18.05 5.42 1.38
C PRO A 360 -17.26 4.54 0.41
N SER A 361 -17.98 3.91 -0.50
CA SER A 361 -17.39 3.12 -1.59
C SER A 361 -16.64 4.00 -2.59
N ALA A 362 -15.85 3.36 -3.46
CA ALA A 362 -15.17 4.05 -4.55
C ALA A 362 -16.16 4.76 -5.51
N ASP A 363 -17.34 4.15 -5.76
CA ASP A 363 -18.38 4.76 -6.58
C ASP A 363 -19.01 6.01 -5.95
N GLU A 364 -19.27 5.97 -4.63
CA GLU A 364 -19.79 7.14 -3.90
C GLU A 364 -18.77 8.28 -3.86
N VAL A 365 -17.50 7.97 -3.66
CA VAL A 365 -16.42 8.96 -3.68
C VAL A 365 -16.20 9.52 -5.08
N ALA A 366 -16.25 8.69 -6.12
CA ALA A 366 -16.18 9.16 -7.51
C ALA A 366 -17.33 10.16 -7.82
N ALA A 367 -18.57 9.85 -7.40
CA ALA A 367 -19.70 10.77 -7.53
C ALA A 367 -19.48 12.11 -6.80
N MET A 368 -19.00 12.06 -5.55
CA MET A 368 -18.66 13.26 -4.77
C MET A 368 -17.61 14.13 -5.48
N LEU A 369 -16.56 13.53 -6.04
CA LEU A 369 -15.52 14.25 -6.75
C LEU A 369 -16.02 14.88 -8.08
N GLU A 370 -17.02 14.27 -8.74
CA GLU A 370 -17.69 14.85 -9.91
C GLU A 370 -18.51 16.11 -9.56
N GLU A 371 -19.21 16.10 -8.41
CA GLU A 371 -20.06 17.22 -7.96
C GLU A 371 -19.25 18.40 -7.40
N GLY A 372 -18.07 18.14 -6.83
CA GLY A 372 -17.24 19.13 -6.12
C GLY A 372 -16.35 20.01 -7.00
N ARG A 373 -16.69 20.17 -8.30
CA ARG A 373 -15.93 20.98 -9.28
C ARG A 373 -16.06 22.46 -9.09
#